data_3ee4397654e2129f66b57e0c05b03b7f
#
_entry.id   3ee4397654e2129f66b57e0c05b03b7f
#
_cell.length_a   1.000
_cell.length_b   1.000
_cell.length_c   1.000
_cell.angle_alpha   90.00
_cell.angle_beta   90.00
_cell.angle_gamma   90.00
#
_symmetry.space_group_name_H-M   'P 1'
#
loop_
_entity.id
_entity.type
_entity.pdbx_description
1 polymer ?
#
loop_
_entity_poly.entity_id
_entity_poly.type
_entity_poly.pdbx_seq_one_letter_code
_entity_poly.pdbx_strand_id
1 'polypeptide(L)'
;MNILIVGCGRVGSRLIQVLEEMGHDISVLEEMHSKVENLESLENFSFNGMLQIGSPIDVDMLRQAGIENCDALVAVCPEDNINIMVSQIATELFHIPCVLARVTDPARKKVFTQRFGMHAVCSTNLTVEAILHGILNGPTTKRMTIGSSTVSFFPSVPVPALLNQPLSKVVAPEGQVVFGILRANGTMELNTTPSPLIHSGDQIIFSSIAD
;
A
#
# COMPACT_ATOMS: atom_id res chain seq x y z
N MET A 1 11.14 2.38 14.71
CA MET A 1 10.25 3.55 14.54
C MET A 1 9.12 3.41 15.53
N ASN A 2 8.67 4.52 16.10
CA ASN A 2 7.49 4.59 16.94
C ASN A 2 6.27 4.90 16.06
N ILE A 3 5.31 3.98 15.95
CA ILE A 3 4.17 4.11 15.05
C ILE A 3 2.88 4.10 15.85
N LEU A 4 2.07 5.14 15.69
CA LEU A 4 0.73 5.20 16.27
C LEU A 4 -0.30 4.70 15.25
N ILE A 5 -1.01 3.62 15.59
CA ILE A 5 -2.10 3.07 14.80
C ILE A 5 -3.43 3.47 15.45
N VAL A 6 -4.27 4.16 14.69
CA VAL A 6 -5.59 4.58 15.11
C VAL A 6 -6.65 3.71 14.44
N GLY A 7 -7.28 2.86 15.23
CA GLY A 7 -8.23 1.85 14.80
C GLY A 7 -7.65 0.43 14.79
N CYS A 8 -8.24 -0.46 15.60
CA CYS A 8 -7.84 -1.86 15.76
C CYS A 8 -8.83 -2.85 15.10
N GLY A 9 -9.43 -2.45 13.96
CA GLY A 9 -10.23 -3.34 13.14
C GLY A 9 -9.36 -4.33 12.34
N ARG A 10 -9.95 -5.10 11.41
CA ARG A 10 -9.26 -6.14 10.61
C ARG A 10 -7.96 -5.65 9.95
N VAL A 11 -7.95 -4.43 9.41
CA VAL A 11 -6.75 -3.85 8.78
C VAL A 11 -5.74 -3.44 9.85
N GLY A 12 -6.19 -2.75 10.91
CA GLY A 12 -5.33 -2.30 12.00
C GLY A 12 -4.65 -3.46 12.72
N SER A 13 -5.40 -4.49 13.14
CA SER A 13 -4.85 -5.66 13.82
C SER A 13 -3.79 -6.37 12.97
N ARG A 14 -4.04 -6.55 11.66
CA ARG A 14 -3.05 -7.17 10.79
C ARG A 14 -1.81 -6.30 10.58
N LEU A 15 -2.00 -4.99 10.49
CA LEU A 15 -0.88 -4.04 10.37
C LEU A 15 -0.01 -4.04 11.63
N ILE A 16 -0.64 -4.06 12.82
CA ILE A 16 0.06 -4.16 14.11
C ILE A 16 0.96 -5.39 14.13
N GLN A 17 0.42 -6.58 13.81
CA GLN A 17 1.20 -7.82 13.78
C GLN A 17 2.43 -7.70 12.87
N VAL A 18 2.24 -7.26 11.63
CA VAL A 18 3.32 -7.16 10.64
C VAL A 18 4.40 -6.18 11.10
N LEU A 19 4.00 -5.04 11.64
CA LEU A 19 4.97 -4.02 12.08
C LEU A 19 5.74 -4.43 13.33
N GLU A 20 5.12 -5.16 14.27
CA GLU A 20 5.84 -5.73 15.41
C GLU A 20 6.82 -6.83 14.97
N GLU A 21 6.42 -7.72 14.03
CA GLU A 21 7.32 -8.71 13.43
C GLU A 21 8.54 -8.04 12.75
N MET A 22 8.37 -6.84 12.22
CA MET A 22 9.44 -6.02 11.63
C MET A 22 10.30 -5.28 12.68
N GLY A 23 9.95 -5.36 13.98
CA GLY A 23 10.71 -4.76 15.08
C GLY A 23 10.42 -3.26 15.28
N HIS A 24 9.21 -2.80 14.97
CA HIS A 24 8.77 -1.43 15.26
C HIS A 24 8.05 -1.35 16.60
N ASP A 25 8.16 -0.20 17.27
CA ASP A 25 7.43 0.09 18.50
C ASP A 25 6.04 0.62 18.14
N ILE A 26 4.99 -0.07 18.59
CA ILE A 26 3.62 0.22 18.19
C ILE A 26 2.81 0.76 19.37
N SER A 27 2.13 1.88 19.14
CA SER A 27 1.06 2.36 20.00
C SER A 27 -0.28 2.24 19.27
N VAL A 28 -1.35 1.93 19.98
CA VAL A 28 -2.69 1.75 19.42
C VAL A 28 -3.70 2.62 20.15
N LEU A 29 -4.53 3.35 19.41
CA LEU A 29 -5.71 4.02 19.92
C LEU A 29 -6.96 3.40 19.28
N GLU A 30 -7.84 2.83 20.08
CA GLU A 30 -9.11 2.23 19.65
C GLU A 30 -10.25 2.69 20.55
N GLU A 31 -11.41 3.00 19.96
CA GLU A 31 -12.58 3.45 20.70
C GLU A 31 -13.34 2.27 21.34
N MET A 32 -13.38 1.11 20.68
CA MET A 32 -14.18 -0.03 21.09
C MET A 32 -13.33 -1.08 21.83
N HIS A 33 -13.63 -1.30 23.11
CA HIS A 33 -12.96 -2.32 23.95
C HIS A 33 -12.98 -3.72 23.33
N SER A 34 -14.09 -4.12 22.72
CA SER A 34 -14.24 -5.43 22.08
C SER A 34 -13.25 -5.68 20.92
N LYS A 35 -12.78 -4.63 20.23
CA LYS A 35 -11.77 -4.79 19.18
C LYS A 35 -10.37 -5.00 19.76
N VAL A 36 -10.13 -4.41 20.92
CA VAL A 36 -8.90 -4.63 21.68
C VAL A 36 -8.81 -6.06 22.17
N GLU A 37 -9.89 -6.58 22.77
CA GLU A 37 -9.96 -7.99 23.19
C GLU A 37 -9.71 -8.96 22.02
N ASN A 38 -10.22 -8.62 20.82
CA ASN A 38 -9.95 -9.40 19.61
C ASN A 38 -8.47 -9.38 19.20
N LEU A 39 -7.76 -8.27 19.38
CA LEU A 39 -6.32 -8.21 19.13
C LEU A 39 -5.54 -9.08 20.10
N GLU A 40 -5.88 -8.99 21.40
CA GLU A 40 -5.23 -9.77 22.47
C GLU A 40 -5.51 -11.28 22.38
N SER A 41 -6.65 -11.67 21.79
CA SER A 41 -7.06 -13.06 21.61
C SER A 41 -6.50 -13.74 20.35
N LEU A 42 -5.71 -13.04 19.53
CA LEU A 42 -5.13 -13.61 18.31
C LEU A 42 -4.16 -14.74 18.65
N GLU A 43 -4.35 -15.91 18.02
CA GLU A 43 -3.47 -17.07 18.21
C GLU A 43 -2.01 -16.74 17.83
N ASN A 44 -1.08 -17.12 18.72
CA ASN A 44 0.37 -16.92 18.53
C ASN A 44 0.81 -15.44 18.38
N PHE A 45 0.01 -14.49 18.88
CA PHE A 45 0.36 -13.09 18.89
C PHE A 45 0.20 -12.51 20.30
N SER A 46 1.22 -11.84 20.79
CA SER A 46 1.19 -11.10 22.06
C SER A 46 1.57 -9.66 21.76
N PHE A 47 0.62 -8.75 21.89
CA PHE A 47 0.88 -7.33 21.73
C PHE A 47 1.67 -6.81 22.93
N ASN A 48 2.85 -6.24 22.67
CA ASN A 48 3.74 -5.71 23.71
C ASN A 48 3.80 -4.17 23.70
N GLY A 49 3.07 -3.53 22.80
CA GLY A 49 3.03 -2.08 22.67
C GLY A 49 2.09 -1.37 23.64
N MET A 50 1.93 -0.08 23.47
CA MET A 50 1.00 0.73 24.25
C MET A 50 -0.39 0.69 23.63
N LEU A 51 -1.40 0.45 24.45
CA LEU A 51 -2.78 0.43 24.02
C LEU A 51 -3.59 1.43 24.83
N GLN A 52 -4.24 2.35 24.12
CA GLN A 52 -5.14 3.35 24.70
C GLN A 52 -6.56 3.15 24.19
N ILE A 53 -7.53 3.15 25.07
CA ILE A 53 -8.95 3.12 24.73
C ILE A 53 -9.51 4.54 24.83
N GLY A 54 -10.11 5.02 23.75
CA GLY A 54 -10.69 6.36 23.73
C GLY A 54 -11.09 6.81 22.34
N SER A 55 -11.73 7.97 22.27
CA SER A 55 -12.15 8.57 21.00
C SER A 55 -10.93 8.96 20.15
N PRO A 56 -10.84 8.51 18.89
CA PRO A 56 -9.71 8.78 18.01
C PRO A 56 -9.57 10.26 17.60
N ILE A 57 -10.61 11.06 17.74
CA ILE A 57 -10.60 12.50 17.45
C ILE A 57 -10.37 13.38 18.67
N ASP A 58 -10.26 12.78 19.84
CA ASP A 58 -9.93 13.47 21.08
C ASP A 58 -8.41 13.68 21.17
N VAL A 59 -7.99 14.94 21.21
CA VAL A 59 -6.57 15.31 21.25
C VAL A 59 -5.87 14.80 22.52
N ASP A 60 -6.57 14.75 23.66
CA ASP A 60 -5.97 14.25 24.90
C ASP A 60 -5.80 12.73 24.86
N MET A 61 -6.72 12.00 24.21
CA MET A 61 -6.57 10.56 23.95
C MET A 61 -5.42 10.28 23.00
N LEU A 62 -5.24 11.08 21.94
CA LEU A 62 -4.10 10.98 21.05
C LEU A 62 -2.77 11.22 21.79
N ARG A 63 -2.72 12.20 22.70
CA ARG A 63 -1.53 12.43 23.55
C ARG A 63 -1.25 11.24 24.47
N GLN A 64 -2.28 10.70 25.12
CA GLN A 64 -2.13 9.50 25.96
C GLN A 64 -1.67 8.29 25.15
N ALA A 65 -2.06 8.18 23.87
CA ALA A 65 -1.59 7.17 22.95
C ALA A 65 -0.18 7.42 22.40
N GLY A 66 0.48 8.50 22.81
CA GLY A 66 1.87 8.79 22.47
C GLY A 66 2.11 9.50 21.15
N ILE A 67 1.11 10.22 20.60
CA ILE A 67 1.24 10.92 19.30
C ILE A 67 2.43 11.89 19.26
N GLU A 68 2.76 12.54 20.38
CA GLU A 68 3.85 13.53 20.43
C GLU A 68 5.25 12.93 20.17
N ASN A 69 5.39 11.61 20.32
CA ASN A 69 6.68 10.92 20.20
C ASN A 69 6.67 9.90 19.03
N CYS A 70 5.65 9.88 18.18
CA CYS A 70 5.59 8.94 17.09
C CYS A 70 6.26 9.48 15.81
N ASP A 71 6.94 8.59 15.08
CA ASP A 71 7.55 8.87 13.78
C ASP A 71 6.53 8.80 12.65
N ALA A 72 5.48 8.00 12.85
CA ALA A 72 4.41 7.82 11.89
C ALA A 72 3.05 7.59 12.57
N LEU A 73 1.97 8.05 11.91
CA LEU A 73 0.59 7.77 12.30
C LEU A 73 -0.17 7.13 11.14
N VAL A 74 -0.91 6.05 11.44
CA VAL A 74 -1.75 5.36 10.46
C VAL A 74 -3.19 5.29 10.96
N ALA A 75 -4.10 6.02 10.31
CA ALA A 75 -5.52 6.04 10.64
C ALA A 75 -6.29 5.02 9.78
N VAL A 76 -6.82 3.97 10.43
CA VAL A 76 -7.50 2.82 9.78
C VAL A 76 -8.85 2.48 10.40
N CYS A 77 -9.51 3.44 11.03
CA CYS A 77 -10.88 3.31 11.52
C CYS A 77 -11.85 2.95 10.38
N PRO A 78 -13.03 2.38 10.68
CA PRO A 78 -14.05 2.09 9.67
C PRO A 78 -14.52 3.33 8.90
N GLU A 79 -14.64 4.46 9.57
CA GLU A 79 -15.19 5.71 9.05
C GLU A 79 -14.11 6.59 8.43
N ASP A 80 -14.24 6.88 7.12
CA ASP A 80 -13.32 7.74 6.38
C ASP A 80 -13.15 9.13 7.03
N ASN A 81 -14.23 9.71 7.54
CA ASN A 81 -14.19 11.05 8.16
C ASN A 81 -13.32 11.08 9.41
N ILE A 82 -13.36 10.04 10.23
CA ILE A 82 -12.51 9.90 11.42
C ILE A 82 -11.06 9.81 10.99
N ASN A 83 -10.73 8.93 10.03
CA ASN A 83 -9.38 8.76 9.54
C ASN A 83 -8.77 10.07 9.04
N ILE A 84 -9.58 10.87 8.36
CA ILE A 84 -9.15 12.16 7.82
C ILE A 84 -8.95 13.17 8.92
N MET A 85 -9.91 13.29 9.85
CA MET A 85 -9.78 14.23 10.97
C MET A 85 -8.56 13.93 11.83
N VAL A 86 -8.33 12.65 12.16
CA VAL A 86 -7.13 12.22 12.90
C VAL A 86 -5.87 12.58 12.13
N SER A 87 -5.85 12.34 10.80
CA SER A 87 -4.69 12.67 9.98
C SER A 87 -4.44 14.17 9.90
N GLN A 88 -5.48 15.00 9.85
CA GLN A 88 -5.34 16.47 9.93
C GLN A 88 -4.79 16.90 11.28
N ILE A 89 -5.33 16.37 12.38
CA ILE A 89 -4.81 16.64 13.73
C ILE A 89 -3.33 16.27 13.81
N ALA A 90 -2.95 15.08 13.32
CA ALA A 90 -1.57 14.61 13.35
C ALA A 90 -0.62 15.52 12.53
N THR A 91 -1.07 15.96 11.36
CA THR A 91 -0.25 16.79 10.46
C THR A 91 -0.18 18.24 10.94
N GLU A 92 -1.34 18.85 11.23
CA GLU A 92 -1.43 20.30 11.48
C GLU A 92 -1.12 20.68 12.94
N LEU A 93 -1.49 19.83 13.91
CA LEU A 93 -1.30 20.12 15.32
C LEU A 93 -0.02 19.51 15.90
N PHE A 94 0.31 18.27 15.50
CA PHE A 94 1.46 17.55 16.04
C PHE A 94 2.65 17.46 15.06
N HIS A 95 2.47 17.88 13.82
CA HIS A 95 3.53 17.90 12.79
C HIS A 95 4.22 16.55 12.57
N ILE A 96 3.44 15.46 12.64
CA ILE A 96 3.97 14.11 12.43
C ILE A 96 4.47 13.97 10.99
N PRO A 97 5.72 13.50 10.79
CA PRO A 97 6.36 13.53 9.47
C PRO A 97 5.75 12.54 8.48
N CYS A 98 5.17 11.44 8.96
CA CYS A 98 4.57 10.41 8.12
C CYS A 98 3.14 10.11 8.61
N VAL A 99 2.14 10.57 7.87
CA VAL A 99 0.73 10.33 8.20
C VAL A 99 0.03 9.67 7.03
N LEU A 100 -0.61 8.51 7.27
CA LEU A 100 -1.41 7.79 6.29
C LEU A 100 -2.85 7.61 6.76
N ALA A 101 -3.81 7.88 5.87
CA ALA A 101 -5.22 7.61 6.10
C ALA A 101 -5.74 6.48 5.20
N ARG A 102 -6.47 5.52 5.78
CA ARG A 102 -7.31 4.62 5.01
C ARG A 102 -8.59 5.34 4.61
N VAL A 103 -8.95 5.24 3.32
CA VAL A 103 -10.21 5.76 2.78
C VAL A 103 -10.90 4.64 2.00
N THR A 104 -12.21 4.52 2.13
CA THR A 104 -13.00 3.51 1.40
C THR A 104 -13.56 4.06 0.10
N ASP A 105 -13.92 5.34 0.05
CA ASP A 105 -14.48 6.00 -1.12
C ASP A 105 -13.38 6.57 -2.03
N PRO A 106 -13.27 6.08 -3.30
CA PRO A 106 -12.31 6.59 -4.26
C PRO A 106 -12.44 8.09 -4.57
N ALA A 107 -13.66 8.63 -4.58
CA ALA A 107 -13.89 10.06 -4.83
C ALA A 107 -13.34 10.90 -3.68
N ARG A 108 -13.53 10.47 -2.43
CA ARG A 108 -12.96 11.13 -1.25
C ARG A 108 -11.43 11.10 -1.29
N LYS A 109 -10.82 9.94 -1.62
CA LYS A 109 -9.35 9.85 -1.76
C LYS A 109 -8.82 10.97 -2.66
N LYS A 110 -9.43 11.16 -3.83
CA LYS A 110 -9.01 12.20 -4.78
C LYS A 110 -9.04 13.59 -4.17
N VAL A 111 -10.11 13.94 -3.45
CA VAL A 111 -10.25 15.23 -2.79
C VAL A 111 -9.15 15.42 -1.71
N PHE A 112 -8.92 14.41 -0.88
CA PHE A 112 -7.94 14.52 0.22
C PHE A 112 -6.50 14.63 -0.29
N THR A 113 -6.15 13.84 -1.29
CA THR A 113 -4.81 13.92 -1.88
C THR A 113 -4.58 15.23 -2.63
N GLN A 114 -5.54 15.65 -3.47
CA GLN A 114 -5.35 16.83 -4.33
C GLN A 114 -5.54 18.18 -3.61
N ARG A 115 -6.48 18.27 -2.65
CA ARG A 115 -6.78 19.54 -1.97
C ARG A 115 -6.01 19.74 -0.67
N PHE A 116 -5.73 18.65 0.05
CA PHE A 116 -5.11 18.72 1.37
C PHE A 116 -3.70 18.14 1.42
N GLY A 117 -3.17 17.65 0.28
CA GLY A 117 -1.83 17.06 0.22
C GLY A 117 -1.65 15.81 1.09
N MET A 118 -2.75 15.18 1.53
CA MET A 118 -2.72 14.07 2.48
C MET A 118 -2.42 12.75 1.78
N HIS A 119 -1.61 11.92 2.40
CA HIS A 119 -1.39 10.55 1.94
C HIS A 119 -2.57 9.66 2.32
N ALA A 120 -3.30 9.18 1.31
CA ALA A 120 -4.46 8.31 1.52
C ALA A 120 -4.38 7.03 0.68
N VAL A 121 -4.71 5.90 1.31
CA VAL A 121 -4.80 4.58 0.66
C VAL A 121 -6.27 4.20 0.54
N CYS A 122 -6.75 3.95 -0.70
CA CYS A 122 -8.13 3.54 -0.93
C CYS A 122 -8.23 2.01 -0.95
N SER A 123 -8.84 1.45 0.10
CA SER A 123 -9.02 -0.01 0.22
C SER A 123 -9.93 -0.59 -0.88
N THR A 124 -10.94 0.15 -1.32
CA THR A 124 -11.82 -0.28 -2.41
C THR A 124 -11.06 -0.42 -3.73
N ASN A 125 -10.23 0.58 -4.09
CA ASN A 125 -9.43 0.50 -5.31
C ASN A 125 -8.46 -0.68 -5.29
N LEU A 126 -7.76 -0.90 -4.17
CA LEU A 126 -6.85 -2.04 -4.02
C LEU A 126 -7.59 -3.39 -4.14
N THR A 127 -8.77 -3.49 -3.53
CA THR A 127 -9.59 -4.70 -3.60
C THR A 127 -10.09 -4.96 -5.01
N VAL A 128 -10.62 -3.94 -5.69
CA VAL A 128 -11.09 -4.03 -7.08
C VAL A 128 -9.94 -4.43 -8.00
N GLU A 129 -8.77 -3.83 -7.85
CA GLU A 129 -7.58 -4.17 -8.64
C GLU A 129 -7.18 -5.64 -8.45
N ALA A 130 -7.16 -6.12 -7.21
CA ALA A 130 -6.85 -7.52 -6.90
C ALA A 130 -7.87 -8.49 -7.49
N ILE A 131 -9.18 -8.17 -7.41
CA ILE A 131 -10.26 -8.98 -8.00
C ILE A 131 -10.15 -9.01 -9.52
N LEU A 132 -9.98 -7.86 -10.17
CA LEU A 132 -9.83 -7.79 -11.63
C LEU A 132 -8.63 -8.60 -12.10
N HIS A 133 -7.53 -8.56 -11.37
CA HIS A 133 -6.37 -9.39 -11.66
C HIS A 133 -6.70 -10.90 -11.61
N GLY A 134 -7.47 -11.32 -10.59
CA GLY A 134 -7.88 -12.72 -10.44
C GLY A 134 -8.86 -13.21 -11.51
N ILE A 135 -9.82 -12.34 -11.93
CA ILE A 135 -10.87 -12.72 -12.89
C ILE A 135 -10.34 -12.71 -14.33
N LEU A 136 -9.58 -11.67 -14.70
CA LEU A 136 -9.25 -11.46 -16.10
C LEU A 136 -8.11 -12.36 -16.59
N ASN A 137 -7.44 -13.11 -15.69
CA ASN A 137 -6.31 -14.01 -16.02
C ASN A 137 -5.35 -13.46 -17.09
N GLY A 138 -5.37 -12.14 -17.27
CA GLY A 138 -4.67 -11.43 -18.32
C GLY A 138 -3.60 -10.50 -17.77
N PRO A 139 -2.77 -9.99 -18.66
CA PRO A 139 -1.74 -9.04 -18.31
C PRO A 139 -2.37 -7.72 -17.83
N THR A 140 -2.54 -7.58 -16.51
CA THR A 140 -3.04 -6.34 -15.92
C THR A 140 -1.89 -5.38 -15.67
N THR A 141 -2.09 -4.12 -16.04
CA THR A 141 -1.16 -3.04 -15.71
C THR A 141 -0.98 -2.94 -14.19
N LYS A 142 0.24 -3.03 -13.72
CA LYS A 142 0.60 -2.79 -12.32
C LYS A 142 1.18 -1.40 -12.18
N ARG A 143 0.84 -0.73 -11.09
CA ARG A 143 1.40 0.58 -10.77
C ARG A 143 2.12 0.53 -9.43
N MET A 144 3.28 1.16 -9.38
CA MET A 144 4.07 1.30 -8.16
C MET A 144 4.57 2.73 -8.05
N THR A 145 4.31 3.37 -6.91
CA THR A 145 4.84 4.71 -6.63
C THR A 145 6.19 4.58 -5.93
N ILE A 146 7.19 5.26 -6.48
CA ILE A 146 8.54 5.32 -5.93
C ILE A 146 8.88 6.80 -5.76
N GLY A 147 9.01 7.24 -4.51
CA GLY A 147 9.11 8.67 -4.21
C GLY A 147 7.84 9.42 -4.63
N SER A 148 7.98 10.44 -5.47
CA SER A 148 6.87 11.24 -6.03
C SER A 148 6.36 10.71 -7.37
N SER A 149 7.03 9.74 -7.99
CA SER A 149 6.70 9.25 -9.34
C SER A 149 6.00 7.91 -9.30
N THR A 150 5.00 7.73 -10.17
CA THR A 150 4.29 6.45 -10.34
C THR A 150 4.80 5.76 -11.60
N VAL A 151 5.28 4.53 -11.44
CA VAL A 151 5.68 3.66 -12.55
C VAL A 151 4.55 2.67 -12.85
N SER A 152 4.18 2.59 -14.13
CA SER A 152 3.21 1.61 -14.63
C SER A 152 3.92 0.50 -15.38
N PHE A 153 3.54 -0.75 -15.13
CA PHE A 153 4.05 -1.95 -15.81
C PHE A 153 2.96 -2.54 -16.68
N PHE A 154 3.26 -2.77 -17.96
CA PHE A 154 2.30 -3.24 -18.97
C PHE A 154 2.78 -4.59 -19.53
N PRO A 155 2.17 -5.71 -19.11
CA PRO A 155 2.42 -7.00 -19.76
C PRO A 155 1.82 -7.03 -21.16
N SER A 156 2.57 -7.58 -22.13
CA SER A 156 2.15 -7.74 -23.51
C SER A 156 2.55 -9.13 -24.03
N VAL A 157 1.65 -9.76 -24.77
CA VAL A 157 1.96 -11.05 -25.41
C VAL A 157 2.90 -10.79 -26.59
N PRO A 158 4.05 -11.49 -26.68
CA PRO A 158 4.98 -11.30 -27.78
C PRO A 158 4.37 -11.73 -29.12
N VAL A 159 4.62 -10.97 -30.17
CA VAL A 159 4.25 -11.41 -31.53
C VAL A 159 5.07 -12.62 -31.93
N PRO A 160 4.55 -13.53 -32.77
CA PRO A 160 5.25 -14.77 -33.16
C PRO A 160 6.67 -14.56 -33.71
N ALA A 161 6.92 -13.44 -34.38
CA ALA A 161 8.24 -13.10 -34.95
C ALA A 161 9.31 -12.82 -33.87
N LEU A 162 8.92 -12.54 -32.64
CA LEU A 162 9.85 -12.31 -31.52
C LEU A 162 10.18 -13.59 -30.74
N LEU A 163 9.50 -14.68 -31.00
CA LEU A 163 9.81 -15.95 -30.33
C LEU A 163 11.23 -16.43 -30.68
N ASN A 164 11.93 -16.92 -29.66
CA ASN A 164 13.33 -17.32 -29.68
C ASN A 164 14.33 -16.20 -30.06
N GLN A 165 13.86 -14.94 -30.00
CA GLN A 165 14.75 -13.77 -30.12
C GLN A 165 15.11 -13.23 -28.74
N PRO A 166 16.28 -12.59 -28.60
CA PRO A 166 16.62 -11.91 -27.33
C PRO A 166 15.70 -10.70 -27.09
N LEU A 167 15.34 -10.47 -25.85
CA LEU A 167 14.47 -9.37 -25.42
C LEU A 167 15.00 -7.99 -25.85
N SER A 168 16.31 -7.85 -25.99
CA SER A 168 16.97 -6.63 -26.48
C SER A 168 16.59 -6.22 -27.91
N LYS A 169 15.99 -7.14 -28.70
CA LYS A 169 15.44 -6.81 -30.03
C LYS A 169 14.04 -6.22 -30.01
N VAL A 170 13.40 -6.22 -28.86
CA VAL A 170 12.05 -5.66 -28.71
C VAL A 170 12.15 -4.14 -28.72
N VAL A 171 11.41 -3.51 -29.62
CA VAL A 171 11.27 -2.06 -29.67
C VAL A 171 10.11 -1.68 -28.75
N ALA A 172 10.40 -0.88 -27.73
CA ALA A 172 9.36 -0.37 -26.85
C ALA A 172 8.52 0.71 -27.56
N PRO A 173 7.20 0.80 -27.27
CA PRO A 173 6.39 1.93 -27.68
C PRO A 173 6.95 3.26 -27.15
N GLU A 174 6.55 4.37 -27.78
CA GLU A 174 6.98 5.72 -27.37
C GLU A 174 6.63 5.98 -25.87
N GLY A 175 7.59 6.50 -25.12
CA GLY A 175 7.45 6.77 -23.68
C GLY A 175 7.51 5.53 -22.78
N GLN A 176 7.82 4.36 -23.34
CA GLN A 176 7.98 3.12 -22.58
C GLN A 176 9.39 2.54 -22.71
N VAL A 177 9.77 1.71 -21.76
CA VAL A 177 10.99 0.90 -21.81
C VAL A 177 10.68 -0.58 -21.64
N VAL A 178 11.49 -1.45 -22.20
CA VAL A 178 11.39 -2.91 -22.00
C VAL A 178 11.99 -3.25 -20.65
N PHE A 179 11.14 -3.58 -19.68
CA PHE A 179 11.55 -3.87 -18.31
C PHE A 179 12.08 -5.32 -18.15
N GLY A 180 11.34 -6.29 -18.70
CA GLY A 180 11.70 -7.71 -18.55
C GLY A 180 10.73 -8.66 -19.22
N ILE A 181 10.84 -9.93 -18.87
CA ILE A 181 9.93 -11.01 -19.30
C ILE A 181 9.30 -11.65 -18.07
N LEU A 182 7.98 -11.82 -18.08
CA LEU A 182 7.26 -12.70 -17.18
C LEU A 182 7.09 -14.05 -17.87
N ARG A 183 7.71 -15.09 -17.30
CA ARG A 183 7.66 -16.47 -17.81
C ARG A 183 6.27 -17.07 -17.58
N ALA A 184 5.92 -18.07 -18.36
CA ALA A 184 4.67 -18.84 -18.20
C ALA A 184 4.53 -19.49 -16.81
N ASN A 185 5.62 -19.76 -16.10
CA ASN A 185 5.64 -20.29 -14.73
C ASN A 185 5.49 -19.20 -13.64
N GLY A 186 5.34 -17.94 -14.03
CA GLY A 186 5.22 -16.80 -13.11
C GLY A 186 6.53 -16.18 -12.63
N THR A 187 7.70 -16.70 -13.07
CA THR A 187 8.99 -16.07 -12.75
C THR A 187 9.27 -14.86 -13.64
N MET A 188 9.94 -13.85 -13.08
CA MET A 188 10.32 -12.66 -13.84
C MET A 188 11.82 -12.63 -14.09
N GLU A 189 12.20 -12.32 -15.32
CA GLU A 189 13.58 -12.04 -15.72
C GLU A 189 13.69 -10.62 -16.25
N LEU A 190 14.65 -9.86 -15.74
CA LEU A 190 14.86 -8.47 -16.18
C LEU A 190 15.58 -8.43 -17.54
N ASN A 191 15.40 -7.30 -18.24
CA ASN A 191 16.13 -7.02 -19.48
C ASN A 191 17.59 -6.63 -19.17
N THR A 192 18.43 -7.63 -18.94
CA THR A 192 19.84 -7.49 -18.56
C THR A 192 20.78 -7.99 -19.68
N THR A 193 22.07 -7.96 -19.44
CA THR A 193 23.09 -8.55 -20.34
C THR A 193 23.71 -9.79 -19.66
N PRO A 194 23.65 -10.98 -20.26
CA PRO A 194 23.02 -11.29 -21.55
C PRO A 194 21.49 -11.17 -21.53
N SER A 195 20.93 -10.78 -22.68
CA SER A 195 19.49 -10.58 -22.82
C SER A 195 18.74 -11.92 -22.84
N PRO A 196 17.70 -12.13 -22.03
CA PRO A 196 16.93 -13.36 -22.02
C PRO A 196 16.20 -13.58 -23.35
N LEU A 197 16.06 -14.87 -23.76
CA LEU A 197 15.31 -15.25 -24.95
C LEU A 197 13.81 -15.29 -24.63
N ILE A 198 12.99 -14.88 -25.59
CA ILE A 198 11.52 -14.90 -25.49
C ILE A 198 11.02 -16.29 -25.90
N HIS A 199 10.25 -16.95 -25.04
CA HIS A 199 9.65 -18.27 -25.33
C HIS A 199 8.13 -18.16 -25.50
N SER A 200 7.54 -19.24 -26.01
CA SER A 200 6.08 -19.36 -26.10
C SER A 200 5.46 -19.36 -24.70
N GLY A 201 4.40 -18.57 -24.48
CA GLY A 201 3.74 -18.40 -23.21
C GLY A 201 4.33 -17.31 -22.32
N ASP A 202 5.44 -16.70 -22.69
CA ASP A 202 6.01 -15.56 -22.00
C ASP A 202 5.21 -14.28 -22.26
N GLN A 203 5.35 -13.29 -21.37
CA GLN A 203 4.84 -11.94 -21.54
C GLN A 203 5.98 -10.93 -21.43
N ILE A 204 6.06 -10.00 -22.37
CA ILE A 204 7.00 -8.88 -22.31
C ILE A 204 6.43 -7.82 -21.40
N ILE A 205 7.21 -7.39 -20.43
CA ILE A 205 6.81 -6.32 -19.52
C ILE A 205 7.43 -5.01 -19.97
N PHE A 206 6.58 -4.06 -20.34
CA PHE A 206 6.99 -2.68 -20.58
C PHE A 206 6.75 -1.85 -19.32
N SER A 207 7.48 -0.77 -19.15
CA SER A 207 7.22 0.21 -18.09
C SER A 207 7.27 1.64 -18.58
N SER A 208 6.47 2.51 -17.99
CA SER A 208 6.47 3.95 -18.21
C SER A 208 6.22 4.71 -16.93
N ILE A 209 6.61 5.97 -16.89
CA ILE A 209 6.19 6.90 -15.83
C ILE A 209 4.76 7.34 -16.14
N ALA A 210 3.88 7.25 -15.13
CA ALA A 210 2.47 7.61 -15.20
C ALA A 210 2.21 8.75 -14.22
N ASP A 211 2.63 9.94 -14.57
CA ASP A 211 2.34 11.18 -13.81
C ASP A 211 1.19 11.96 -14.43
#